data_e0136fc73c83b420ddf9d7e2a0301eac
#
_entry.id   e0136fc73c83b420ddf9d7e2a0301eac
#
_cell.length_a   1.000
_cell.length_b   1.000
_cell.length_c   1.000
_cell.angle_alpha   90.00
_cell.angle_beta   90.00
_cell.angle_gamma   90.00
#
_symmetry.space_group_name_H-M   'P 1'
#
loop_
_entity.id
_entity.type
_entity.pdbx_description
1 polymer ?
#
loop_
_entity_poly.entity_id
_entity_poly.type
_entity_poly.pdbx_seq_one_letter_code
_entity_poly.pdbx_strand_id
1 'polypeptide(L)'
;MPLLKTKLYTIDDIYALPDGKRAELLDGRIYDMAPPSPLHQELVAVLTTSLQNYIAKKHGNCKVYPAPFAVFIKEDDSNYVEPDISLVCDHNKISNRGCEGAPDFIIEIVSPSSRKMDYSTKNALYADAGVREYWIVDPARERTTIYRYEEDVAPVIIPVSYTHLRAHETRRNLVC
;
A
#
# COMPACT_ATOMS: atom_id res chain seq x y z
N MET A 1 5.72 31.47 22.73
CA MET A 1 4.40 30.90 22.38
C MET A 1 4.44 29.43 22.75
N PRO A 2 3.52 28.91 23.57
CA PRO A 2 3.45 27.47 23.81
C PRO A 2 3.05 26.79 22.50
N LEU A 3 3.85 25.80 22.08
CA LEU A 3 3.51 24.90 20.97
C LEU A 3 2.20 24.21 21.36
N LEU A 4 1.15 24.36 20.56
CA LEU A 4 -0.07 23.58 20.70
C LEU A 4 0.34 22.09 20.59
N LYS A 5 0.22 21.34 21.69
CA LYS A 5 0.41 19.90 21.66
C LYS A 5 -0.69 19.31 20.77
N THR A 6 -0.35 18.93 19.55
CA THR A 6 -1.26 18.17 18.70
C THR A 6 -1.51 16.82 19.40
N LYS A 7 -2.77 16.46 19.63
CA LYS A 7 -3.10 15.13 20.14
C LYS A 7 -2.62 14.10 19.14
N LEU A 8 -1.78 13.17 19.56
CA LEU A 8 -1.40 11.99 18.78
C LEU A 8 -2.33 10.85 19.15
N TYR A 9 -2.70 10.07 18.17
CA TYR A 9 -3.53 8.88 18.27
C TYR A 9 -2.68 7.63 18.19
N THR A 10 -3.25 6.51 18.62
CA THR A 10 -2.62 5.20 18.61
C THR A 10 -3.45 4.18 17.82
N ILE A 11 -2.93 2.98 17.64
CA ILE A 11 -3.66 1.86 17.03
C ILE A 11 -4.93 1.54 17.82
N ASP A 12 -4.93 1.69 19.15
CA ASP A 12 -6.12 1.50 19.98
C ASP A 12 -7.24 2.50 19.63
N ASP A 13 -6.89 3.73 19.26
CA ASP A 13 -7.88 4.71 18.80
C ASP A 13 -8.51 4.27 17.44
N ILE A 14 -7.76 3.58 16.57
CA ILE A 14 -8.31 2.99 15.34
C ILE A 14 -9.32 1.89 15.66
N TYR A 15 -8.99 0.99 16.60
CA TYR A 15 -9.91 -0.07 17.04
C TYR A 15 -11.13 0.45 17.79
N ALA A 16 -11.04 1.63 18.39
CA ALA A 16 -12.15 2.29 19.07
C ALA A 16 -13.09 3.06 18.13
N LEU A 17 -12.82 3.08 16.81
CA LEU A 17 -13.71 3.73 15.84
C LEU A 17 -15.09 3.05 15.83
N PRO A 18 -16.16 3.82 15.59
CA PRO A 18 -17.51 3.25 15.45
C PRO A 18 -17.59 2.23 14.31
N ASP A 19 -18.46 1.24 14.44
CA ASP A 19 -18.72 0.24 13.42
C ASP A 19 -18.95 0.86 12.04
N GLY A 20 -18.29 0.29 11.03
CA GLY A 20 -18.37 0.76 9.65
C GLY A 20 -17.48 1.96 9.33
N LYS A 21 -16.78 2.53 10.31
CA LYS A 21 -15.74 3.53 10.07
C LYS A 21 -14.40 2.84 9.83
N ARG A 22 -13.70 3.30 8.79
CA ARG A 22 -12.34 2.88 8.49
C ARG A 22 -11.43 4.10 8.41
N ALA A 23 -10.26 3.98 8.96
CA ALA A 23 -9.25 5.03 8.90
C ALA A 23 -7.85 4.42 8.92
N GLU A 24 -6.89 5.18 8.43
CA GLU A 24 -5.47 4.90 8.57
C GLU A 24 -4.86 5.80 9.65
N LEU A 25 -3.78 5.35 10.25
CA LEU A 25 -3.00 6.09 11.22
C LEU A 25 -1.59 6.28 10.66
N LEU A 26 -1.17 7.53 10.49
CA LEU A 26 0.15 7.87 9.98
C LEU A 26 0.79 8.89 10.93
N ASP A 27 1.90 8.50 11.55
CA ASP A 27 2.61 9.31 12.55
C ASP A 27 1.67 9.87 13.63
N GLY A 28 0.77 9.01 14.15
CA GLY A 28 -0.19 9.36 15.19
C GLY A 28 -1.33 10.27 14.74
N ARG A 29 -1.59 10.39 13.44
CA ARG A 29 -2.71 11.16 12.87
C ARG A 29 -3.68 10.25 12.15
N ILE A 30 -4.96 10.38 12.48
CA ILE A 30 -6.03 9.60 11.86
C ILE A 30 -6.45 10.25 10.54
N TYR A 31 -6.59 9.42 9.51
CA TYR A 31 -7.07 9.79 8.18
C TYR A 31 -8.26 8.89 7.81
N ASP A 32 -9.45 9.48 7.73
CA ASP A 32 -10.67 8.76 7.36
C ASP A 32 -10.57 8.22 5.92
N MET A 33 -10.98 6.98 5.74
CA MET A 33 -11.06 6.34 4.42
C MET A 33 -12.45 6.52 3.81
N ALA A 34 -12.50 7.00 2.58
CA ALA A 34 -13.74 7.07 1.81
C ALA A 34 -14.01 5.74 1.06
N PRO A 35 -15.27 5.40 0.78
CA PRO A 35 -15.59 4.28 -0.10
C PRO A 35 -14.92 4.46 -1.48
N PRO A 36 -14.33 3.39 -2.04
CA PRO A 36 -13.66 3.44 -3.34
C PRO A 36 -14.67 3.58 -4.49
N SER A 37 -14.21 4.16 -5.61
CA SER A 37 -15.01 4.21 -6.84
C SER A 37 -15.06 2.85 -7.55
N PRO A 38 -16.03 2.60 -8.47
CA PRO A 38 -16.06 1.38 -9.27
C PRO A 38 -14.75 1.13 -10.03
N LEU A 39 -14.19 2.15 -10.68
CA LEU A 39 -12.91 2.03 -11.39
C LEU A 39 -11.75 1.62 -10.47
N HIS A 40 -11.71 2.18 -9.25
CA HIS A 40 -10.72 1.80 -8.26
C HIS A 40 -10.84 0.31 -7.92
N GLN A 41 -12.06 -0.20 -7.68
CA GLN A 41 -12.29 -1.62 -7.39
C GLN A 41 -11.96 -2.55 -8.56
N GLU A 42 -12.24 -2.13 -9.79
CA GLU A 42 -11.85 -2.87 -11.00
C GLU A 42 -10.32 -3.00 -11.08
N LEU A 43 -9.60 -1.92 -10.82
CA LEU A 43 -8.12 -1.93 -10.81
C LEU A 43 -7.56 -2.81 -9.70
N VAL A 44 -8.13 -2.76 -8.49
CA VAL A 44 -7.74 -3.67 -7.40
C VAL A 44 -7.91 -5.13 -7.83
N ALA A 45 -9.06 -5.49 -8.41
CA ALA A 45 -9.35 -6.86 -8.84
C ALA A 45 -8.38 -7.34 -9.94
N VAL A 46 -8.15 -6.51 -10.97
CA VAL A 46 -7.27 -6.84 -12.10
C VAL A 46 -5.81 -6.99 -11.64
N LEU A 47 -5.32 -6.05 -10.83
CA LEU A 47 -3.94 -6.08 -10.34
C LEU A 47 -3.70 -7.25 -9.38
N THR A 48 -4.63 -7.50 -8.46
CA THR A 48 -4.56 -8.66 -7.55
C THR A 48 -4.48 -9.97 -8.34
N THR A 49 -5.38 -10.16 -9.31
CA THR A 49 -5.40 -11.36 -10.16
C THR A 49 -4.11 -11.50 -10.96
N SER A 50 -3.60 -10.40 -11.52
CA SER A 50 -2.35 -10.40 -12.30
C SER A 50 -1.15 -10.80 -11.46
N LEU A 51 -1.05 -10.27 -10.24
CA LEU A 51 0.02 -10.62 -9.29
C LEU A 51 -0.07 -12.09 -8.86
N GLN A 52 -1.27 -12.58 -8.51
CA GLN A 52 -1.47 -13.98 -8.14
C GLN A 52 -1.06 -14.94 -9.28
N ASN A 53 -1.47 -14.64 -10.51
CA ASN A 53 -1.11 -15.42 -11.68
C ASN A 53 0.41 -15.39 -11.95
N TYR A 54 1.03 -14.25 -11.77
CA TYR A 54 2.49 -14.09 -11.92
C TYR A 54 3.24 -14.96 -10.90
N ILE A 55 2.85 -14.87 -9.61
CA ILE A 55 3.46 -15.65 -8.53
C ILE A 55 3.29 -17.15 -8.80
N ALA A 56 2.08 -17.60 -9.16
CA ALA A 56 1.80 -18.99 -9.48
C ALA A 56 2.65 -19.50 -10.66
N LYS A 57 2.77 -18.69 -11.72
CA LYS A 57 3.61 -19.01 -12.90
C LYS A 57 5.10 -19.14 -12.54
N LYS A 58 5.55 -18.39 -11.56
CA LYS A 58 6.94 -18.42 -11.08
C LYS A 58 7.18 -19.43 -9.98
N HIS A 59 6.14 -20.17 -9.56
CA HIS A 59 6.20 -21.09 -8.42
C HIS A 59 6.64 -20.39 -7.12
N GLY A 60 6.33 -19.09 -7.00
CA GLY A 60 6.65 -18.27 -5.83
C GLY A 60 5.74 -18.59 -4.65
N ASN A 61 6.20 -18.25 -3.45
CA ASN A 61 5.47 -18.46 -2.19
C ASN A 61 4.83 -17.18 -1.63
N CYS A 62 5.07 -16.02 -2.22
CA CYS A 62 4.49 -14.77 -1.76
C CYS A 62 2.95 -14.79 -1.84
N LYS A 63 2.31 -14.06 -0.94
CA LYS A 63 0.85 -13.92 -0.88
C LYS A 63 0.44 -12.48 -1.20
N VAL A 64 -0.68 -12.36 -1.90
CA VAL A 64 -1.27 -11.05 -2.27
C VAL A 64 -2.52 -10.83 -1.43
N TYR A 65 -2.56 -9.71 -0.74
CA TYR A 65 -3.66 -9.29 0.12
C TYR A 65 -4.22 -7.95 -0.38
N PRO A 66 -5.41 -7.93 -0.99
CA PRO A 66 -6.11 -6.68 -1.29
C PRO A 66 -6.77 -6.12 -0.02
N ALA A 67 -7.01 -4.80 0.01
CA ALA A 67 -7.76 -4.15 1.07
C ALA A 67 -9.20 -4.71 1.20
N PRO A 68 -9.77 -4.75 2.43
CA PRO A 68 -9.18 -4.30 3.68
C PRO A 68 -8.20 -5.32 4.25
N PHE A 69 -6.96 -4.94 4.43
CA PHE A 69 -5.93 -5.78 5.02
C PHE A 69 -5.01 -4.89 5.87
N ALA A 70 -5.02 -5.13 7.17
CA ALA A 70 -4.27 -4.33 8.13
C ALA A 70 -2.77 -4.54 7.98
N VAL A 71 -2.00 -3.45 7.96
CA VAL A 71 -0.55 -3.46 7.98
C VAL A 71 -0.06 -2.58 9.12
N PHE A 72 0.59 -3.20 10.10
CA PHE A 72 1.28 -2.55 11.21
C PHE A 72 2.70 -2.27 10.75
N ILE A 73 2.85 -1.21 9.95
CA ILE A 73 4.02 -1.00 9.08
C ILE A 73 5.33 -0.80 9.85
N LYS A 74 5.26 -0.34 11.10
CA LYS A 74 6.38 -0.18 12.02
C LYS A 74 6.06 -0.84 13.35
N GLU A 75 7.11 -1.17 14.11
CA GLU A 75 6.97 -1.67 15.50
C GLU A 75 6.67 -0.51 16.46
N ASP A 76 5.64 0.27 16.14
CA ASP A 76 5.17 1.38 16.96
C ASP A 76 3.63 1.42 16.94
N ASP A 77 3.05 2.18 17.88
CA ASP A 77 1.60 2.35 17.98
C ASP A 77 1.06 3.53 17.16
N SER A 78 1.90 4.14 16.31
CA SER A 78 1.58 5.39 15.62
C SER A 78 1.32 5.23 14.12
N ASN A 79 1.48 4.00 13.60
CA ASN A 79 1.34 3.73 12.17
C ASN A 79 0.53 2.45 11.90
N TYR A 80 -0.63 2.63 11.26
CA TYR A 80 -1.54 1.58 10.81
C TYR A 80 -2.07 1.97 9.43
N VAL A 81 -1.86 1.14 8.43
CA VAL A 81 -2.33 1.39 7.07
C VAL A 81 -3.08 0.20 6.50
N GLU A 82 -3.94 0.46 5.52
CA GLU A 82 -4.65 -0.57 4.74
C GLU A 82 -4.39 -0.31 3.25
N PRO A 83 -3.19 -0.65 2.74
CA PRO A 83 -2.87 -0.43 1.33
C PRO A 83 -3.84 -1.15 0.41
N ASP A 84 -4.12 -0.59 -0.76
CA ASP A 84 -5.04 -1.21 -1.72
C ASP A 84 -4.64 -2.63 -2.09
N ILE A 85 -3.33 -2.88 -2.25
CA ILE A 85 -2.78 -4.23 -2.43
C ILE A 85 -1.44 -4.33 -1.71
N SER A 86 -1.29 -5.36 -0.87
CA SER A 86 -0.04 -5.73 -0.21
C SER A 86 0.42 -7.10 -0.67
N LEU A 87 1.73 -7.27 -0.91
CA LEU A 87 2.35 -8.54 -1.21
C LEU A 87 3.37 -8.87 -0.12
N VAL A 88 3.25 -10.05 0.47
CA VAL A 88 4.08 -10.50 1.59
C VAL A 88 4.71 -11.84 1.25
N CYS A 89 6.03 -11.90 1.29
CA CYS A 89 6.82 -13.10 0.98
C CYS A 89 7.27 -13.83 2.25
N ASP A 90 7.54 -13.09 3.33
CA ASP A 90 7.79 -13.66 4.65
C ASP A 90 6.48 -13.90 5.41
N HIS A 91 6.00 -15.14 5.41
CA HIS A 91 4.73 -15.50 6.06
C HIS A 91 4.78 -15.39 7.59
N ASN A 92 5.95 -15.27 8.21
CA ASN A 92 6.06 -15.03 9.66
C ASN A 92 5.55 -13.65 10.05
N LYS A 93 5.48 -12.71 9.09
CA LYS A 93 4.86 -11.39 9.30
C LYS A 93 3.33 -11.43 9.37
N ILE A 94 2.70 -12.55 9.01
CA ILE A 94 1.24 -12.65 8.96
C ILE A 94 0.71 -13.19 10.28
N SER A 95 -0.14 -12.39 10.90
CA SER A 95 -0.87 -12.72 12.13
C SER A 95 -2.39 -12.72 11.90
N ASN A 96 -3.17 -13.05 12.94
CA ASN A 96 -4.63 -12.90 12.90
C ASN A 96 -5.09 -11.43 12.81
N ARG A 97 -4.19 -10.47 13.06
CA ARG A 97 -4.48 -9.04 12.99
C ARG A 97 -4.19 -8.46 11.61
N GLY A 98 -3.26 -9.06 10.85
CA GLY A 98 -2.79 -8.54 9.58
C GLY A 98 -1.30 -8.81 9.36
N CYS A 99 -0.59 -7.89 8.70
CA CYS A 99 0.84 -7.92 8.49
C CYS A 99 1.57 -7.13 9.59
N GLU A 100 2.46 -7.78 10.31
CA GLU A 100 3.33 -7.18 11.32
C GLU A 100 4.66 -6.79 10.65
N GLY A 101 4.85 -5.49 10.44
CA GLY A 101 5.99 -4.92 9.69
C GLY A 101 5.67 -4.66 8.21
N ALA A 102 6.68 -4.18 7.48
CA ALA A 102 6.53 -3.80 6.09
C ALA A 102 6.28 -4.99 5.16
N PRO A 103 5.26 -4.96 4.29
CA PRO A 103 5.14 -5.85 3.13
C PRO A 103 6.34 -5.69 2.19
N ASP A 104 6.60 -6.72 1.36
CA ASP A 104 7.66 -6.64 0.35
C ASP A 104 7.29 -5.67 -0.78
N PHE A 105 5.99 -5.60 -1.12
CA PHE A 105 5.50 -4.78 -2.21
C PHE A 105 4.12 -4.22 -1.89
N ILE A 106 3.90 -2.96 -2.24
CA ILE A 106 2.63 -2.24 -2.03
C ILE A 106 2.18 -1.57 -3.33
N ILE A 107 0.88 -1.61 -3.59
CA ILE A 107 0.22 -0.78 -4.61
C ILE A 107 -0.83 0.09 -3.94
N GLU A 108 -0.82 1.38 -4.28
CA GLU A 108 -1.90 2.32 -3.99
C GLU A 108 -2.50 2.84 -5.29
N ILE A 109 -3.83 2.83 -5.37
CA ILE A 109 -4.61 3.33 -6.51
C ILE A 109 -5.16 4.69 -6.14
N VAL A 110 -4.62 5.73 -6.75
CA VAL A 110 -4.86 7.11 -6.37
C VAL A 110 -6.31 7.52 -6.63
N SER A 111 -6.93 8.06 -5.60
CA SER A 111 -8.16 8.85 -5.69
C SER A 111 -7.83 10.36 -5.72
N PRO A 112 -8.76 11.23 -6.13
CA PRO A 112 -8.53 12.67 -6.05
C PRO A 112 -8.17 13.17 -4.66
N SER A 113 -8.72 12.55 -3.60
CA SER A 113 -8.48 12.93 -2.20
C SER A 113 -7.19 12.33 -1.63
N SER A 114 -6.77 11.14 -2.06
CA SER A 114 -5.58 10.46 -1.52
C SER A 114 -4.27 10.87 -2.18
N ARG A 115 -4.30 11.51 -3.36
CA ARG A 115 -3.12 11.79 -4.19
C ARG A 115 -1.92 12.37 -3.41
N LYS A 116 -2.13 13.41 -2.63
CA LYS A 116 -1.04 14.01 -1.86
C LYS A 116 -0.49 13.02 -0.83
N MET A 117 -1.37 12.25 -0.21
CA MET A 117 -1.01 11.24 0.78
C MET A 117 -0.11 10.17 0.13
N ASP A 118 -0.55 9.58 -0.97
CA ASP A 118 0.12 8.47 -1.65
C ASP A 118 1.49 8.89 -2.22
N TYR A 119 1.56 10.07 -2.88
CA TYR A 119 2.80 10.56 -3.47
C TYR A 119 3.80 11.15 -2.48
N SER A 120 3.39 11.47 -1.25
CA SER A 120 4.26 12.15 -0.27
C SER A 120 4.36 11.36 1.04
N THR A 121 3.30 11.39 1.87
CA THR A 121 3.36 10.84 3.23
C THR A 121 3.54 9.32 3.24
N LYS A 122 2.71 8.58 2.49
CA LYS A 122 2.83 7.13 2.39
C LYS A 122 4.12 6.71 1.67
N ASN A 123 4.52 7.46 0.63
CA ASN A 123 5.78 7.19 -0.07
C ASN A 123 6.98 7.25 0.89
N ALA A 124 7.06 8.29 1.72
CA ALA A 124 8.12 8.41 2.73
C ALA A 124 8.02 7.31 3.80
N LEU A 125 6.80 7.05 4.31
CA LEU A 125 6.55 6.01 5.30
C LEU A 125 6.98 4.62 4.80
N TYR A 126 6.60 4.25 3.58
CA TYR A 126 6.91 2.94 3.00
C TYR A 126 8.41 2.77 2.73
N ALA A 127 9.07 3.82 2.25
CA ALA A 127 10.52 3.82 2.07
C ALA A 127 11.24 3.62 3.42
N ASP A 128 10.86 4.37 4.45
CA ASP A 128 11.47 4.33 5.77
C ASP A 128 11.21 2.99 6.51
N ALA A 129 10.06 2.38 6.26
CA ALA A 129 9.69 1.10 6.85
C ALA A 129 10.36 -0.12 6.19
N GLY A 130 11.02 0.05 5.04
CA GLY A 130 11.71 -1.02 4.34
C GLY A 130 10.83 -1.81 3.37
N VAL A 131 9.74 -1.22 2.87
CA VAL A 131 9.04 -1.75 1.67
C VAL A 131 10.04 -1.77 0.52
N ARG A 132 10.09 -2.87 -0.25
CA ARG A 132 11.08 -3.01 -1.33
C ARG A 132 10.65 -2.29 -2.60
N GLU A 133 9.38 -2.41 -2.95
CA GLU A 133 8.83 -1.79 -4.16
C GLU A 133 7.44 -1.19 -3.86
N TYR A 134 7.18 0.02 -4.37
CA TYR A 134 5.92 0.74 -4.21
C TYR A 134 5.42 1.27 -5.53
N TRP A 135 4.19 0.94 -5.89
CA TRP A 135 3.53 1.44 -7.09
C TRP A 135 2.41 2.40 -6.73
N ILE A 136 2.44 3.56 -7.36
CA ILE A 136 1.35 4.53 -7.33
C ILE A 136 0.64 4.49 -8.68
N VAL A 137 -0.52 3.86 -8.72
CA VAL A 137 -1.39 3.80 -9.90
C VAL A 137 -2.31 5.00 -9.90
N ASP A 138 -2.13 5.95 -10.81
CA ASP A 138 -2.91 7.19 -10.91
C ASP A 138 -3.80 7.17 -12.16
N PRO A 139 -5.06 6.70 -12.06
CA PRO A 139 -5.96 6.58 -13.20
C PRO A 139 -6.27 7.92 -13.85
N ALA A 140 -6.39 8.99 -13.06
CA ALA A 140 -6.70 10.33 -13.58
C ALA A 140 -5.55 10.94 -14.40
N ARG A 141 -4.33 10.45 -14.21
CA ARG A 141 -3.14 10.86 -14.96
C ARG A 141 -2.65 9.79 -15.93
N GLU A 142 -3.39 8.72 -16.05
CA GLU A 142 -3.08 7.58 -16.94
C GLU A 142 -1.64 7.09 -16.80
N ARG A 143 -1.15 6.94 -15.56
CA ARG A 143 0.22 6.53 -15.30
C ARG A 143 0.36 5.71 -14.02
N THR A 144 1.40 4.88 -13.99
CA THR A 144 1.92 4.25 -12.77
C THR A 144 3.32 4.78 -12.49
N THR A 145 3.55 5.22 -11.26
CA THR A 145 4.89 5.59 -10.77
C THR A 145 5.40 4.44 -9.90
N ILE A 146 6.58 3.94 -10.22
CA ILE A 146 7.21 2.78 -9.59
C ILE A 146 8.44 3.24 -8.82
N TYR A 147 8.44 3.05 -7.53
CA TYR A 147 9.57 3.25 -6.63
C TYR A 147 10.17 1.89 -6.29
N ARG A 148 11.49 1.74 -6.45
CA ARG A 148 12.27 0.59 -6.03
C ARG A 148 13.27 1.06 -5.01
N TYR A 149 12.92 0.93 -3.74
CA TYR A 149 13.70 1.53 -2.67
C TYR A 149 15.03 0.83 -2.39
N GLU A 150 15.16 -0.44 -2.76
CA GLU A 150 16.44 -1.17 -2.64
C GLU A 150 17.44 -0.80 -3.76
N GLU A 151 16.94 -0.26 -4.87
CA GLU A 151 17.75 0.18 -5.99
C GLU A 151 17.90 1.70 -5.84
N ASP A 152 19.12 2.21 -5.75
CA ASP A 152 19.38 3.67 -5.71
C ASP A 152 19.15 4.29 -7.11
N VAL A 153 17.90 4.24 -7.57
CA VAL A 153 17.46 4.71 -8.89
C VAL A 153 16.25 5.64 -8.78
N ALA A 154 16.15 6.55 -9.73
CA ALA A 154 14.97 7.40 -9.85
C ALA A 154 13.71 6.55 -10.13
N PRO A 155 12.52 7.00 -9.66
CA PRO A 155 11.27 6.29 -9.95
C PRO A 155 11.00 6.21 -11.45
N VAL A 156 10.47 5.07 -11.88
CA VAL A 156 10.05 4.86 -13.26
C VAL A 156 8.58 5.23 -13.41
N ILE A 157 8.26 5.99 -14.45
CA ILE A 157 6.87 6.35 -14.79
C ILE A 157 6.50 5.62 -16.08
N ILE A 158 5.44 4.81 -16.00
CA ILE A 158 4.89 4.10 -17.16
C ILE A 158 3.46 4.58 -17.44
N PRO A 159 3.06 4.74 -18.71
CA PRO A 159 1.67 4.99 -19.07
C PRO A 159 0.79 3.82 -18.63
N VAL A 160 -0.37 4.12 -18.05
CA VAL A 160 -1.39 3.12 -17.75
C VAL A 160 -2.29 3.00 -18.98
N SER A 161 -2.11 1.94 -19.75
CA SER A 161 -3.17 1.48 -20.64
C SER A 161 -4.07 0.56 -19.83
N TYR A 162 -5.32 0.93 -19.60
CA TYR A 162 -6.30 0.12 -18.86
C TYR A 162 -6.49 -1.29 -19.43
N THR A 163 -6.09 -1.51 -20.67
CA THR A 163 -6.16 -2.81 -21.34
C THR A 163 -4.92 -3.68 -21.15
N HIS A 164 -3.84 -3.16 -20.55
CA HIS A 164 -2.52 -3.81 -20.59
C HIS A 164 -1.73 -3.74 -19.28
N LEU A 165 -2.40 -3.59 -18.11
CA LEU A 165 -1.77 -3.91 -16.82
C LEU A 165 -1.51 -5.41 -16.73
N ARG A 166 -0.71 -5.91 -17.66
CA ARG A 166 -0.10 -7.22 -17.53
C ARG A 166 1.06 -7.06 -16.58
N ALA A 167 1.13 -7.92 -15.56
CA ALA A 167 2.26 -8.08 -14.65
C ALA A 167 3.60 -8.41 -15.37
N HIS A 168 3.73 -7.97 -16.63
CA HIS A 168 4.87 -8.27 -17.49
C HIS A 168 6.09 -7.41 -17.23
N GLU A 169 5.97 -6.32 -16.46
CA GLU A 169 7.08 -5.39 -16.30
C GLU A 169 7.71 -5.36 -14.90
N THR A 170 7.27 -6.20 -13.98
CA THR A 170 8.06 -6.55 -12.81
C THR A 170 9.22 -7.44 -13.22
N ARG A 171 9.99 -6.97 -14.20
CA ARG A 171 11.20 -7.62 -14.62
C ARG A 171 12.29 -7.31 -13.62
N ARG A 172 12.54 -8.22 -12.73
CA ARG A 172 13.83 -8.68 -12.18
C ARG A 172 13.90 -8.94 -10.69
N ASN A 173 13.12 -8.31 -9.80
CA ASN A 173 13.42 -8.36 -8.37
C ASN A 173 12.30 -8.75 -7.41
N LEU A 174 11.08 -9.05 -7.87
CA LEU A 174 10.17 -9.85 -7.04
C LEU A 174 10.73 -11.27 -7.03
N VAL A 175 11.73 -11.49 -6.18
CA VAL A 175 12.26 -12.81 -5.89
C VAL A 175 11.22 -13.49 -4.99
N CYS A 176 10.23 -14.10 -5.64
CA CYS A 176 9.42 -15.13 -5.03
C CYS A 176 10.07 -16.48 -5.24
#